data_eda99a445c1ea5bea2ed949382ecbce3
#
_entry.id   eda99a445c1ea5bea2ed949382ecbce3
#
_cell.length_a   1.000
_cell.length_b   1.000
_cell.length_c   1.000
_cell.angle_alpha   90.00
_cell.angle_beta   90.00
_cell.angle_gamma   90.00
#
_symmetry.space_group_name_H-M   'P 1'
#
loop_
_entity.id
_entity.type
_entity.pdbx_description
1 polymer ?
#
loop_
_entity_poly.entity_id
_entity_poly.type
_entity_poly.pdbx_seq_one_letter_code
_entity_poly.pdbx_strand_id
1 'polypeptide(L)'
;FPMNKILLPVDGSKRSLRTVEMVQRLCDPAESDITIVKVVSAQLYINSLDEIKRNAEKAQPELDAVAALLPGYQVKTQVLLGSAPGAEIVEYAKETGTDMIIMTRSSRGPLRKLGSVATYIVRNASFLDVIVMREEGDE
;
A
#
# COMPACT_ATOMS: atom_id res chain seq x y z
N PHE A 1 -14.82 -7.18 -19.94
CA PHE A 1 -13.42 -6.78 -19.78
C PHE A 1 -12.90 -7.19 -18.42
N PRO A 2 -11.65 -7.68 -18.33
CA PRO A 2 -11.05 -7.94 -17.03
C PRO A 2 -10.96 -6.65 -16.22
N MET A 3 -11.21 -6.75 -14.91
CA MET A 3 -11.08 -5.63 -14.01
C MET A 3 -9.60 -5.25 -13.83
N ASN A 4 -9.33 -3.97 -13.67
CA ASN A 4 -7.99 -3.51 -13.29
C ASN A 4 -7.68 -3.93 -11.86
N LYS A 5 -6.58 -4.61 -11.67
CA LYS A 5 -6.10 -5.01 -10.34
C LYS A 5 -5.22 -3.91 -9.79
N ILE A 6 -5.70 -3.27 -8.74
CA ILE A 6 -5.06 -2.10 -8.12
C ILE A 6 -4.62 -2.46 -6.72
N LEU A 7 -3.36 -2.18 -6.41
CA LEU A 7 -2.77 -2.40 -5.10
C LEU A 7 -2.53 -1.07 -4.40
N LEU A 8 -2.99 -0.96 -3.16
CA LEU A 8 -2.84 0.23 -2.33
C LEU A 8 -1.99 -0.08 -1.11
N PRO A 9 -0.67 0.13 -1.15
CA PRO A 9 0.15 0.02 0.05
C PRO A 9 -0.16 1.14 1.03
N VAL A 10 -0.42 0.78 2.29
CA VAL A 10 -0.67 1.75 3.37
C VAL A 10 0.22 1.38 4.57
N ASP A 11 0.43 2.31 5.47
CA ASP A 11 1.28 2.12 6.65
C ASP A 11 0.60 2.47 7.97
N GLY A 12 -0.72 2.64 7.96
CA GLY A 12 -1.48 3.01 9.14
C GLY A 12 -1.51 4.51 9.41
N SER A 13 -0.81 5.32 8.62
CA SER A 13 -0.82 6.77 8.75
C SER A 13 -2.00 7.41 8.01
N LYS A 14 -2.19 8.71 8.22
CA LYS A 14 -3.23 9.49 7.52
C LYS A 14 -2.99 9.63 6.02
N ARG A 15 -1.80 9.25 5.52
CA ARG A 15 -1.50 9.26 4.09
C ARG A 15 -2.46 8.37 3.29
N SER A 16 -3.04 7.35 3.93
CA SER A 16 -4.06 6.50 3.30
C SER A 16 -5.27 7.28 2.81
N LEU A 17 -5.62 8.38 3.47
CA LEU A 17 -6.74 9.24 3.04
C LEU A 17 -6.47 9.87 1.67
N ARG A 18 -5.24 10.28 1.43
CA ARG A 18 -4.83 10.83 0.13
C ARG A 18 -4.88 9.75 -0.95
N THR A 19 -4.45 8.54 -0.62
CA THR A 19 -4.53 7.40 -1.54
C THR A 19 -5.98 7.10 -1.92
N VAL A 20 -6.88 7.04 -0.94
CA VAL A 20 -8.31 6.80 -1.17
C VAL A 20 -8.93 7.88 -2.07
N GLU A 21 -8.60 9.14 -1.79
CA GLU A 21 -9.09 10.26 -2.59
C GLU A 21 -8.70 10.12 -4.07
N MET A 22 -7.47 9.71 -4.32
CA MET A 22 -7.00 9.51 -5.70
C MET A 22 -7.68 8.33 -6.38
N VAL A 23 -7.91 7.25 -5.65
CA VAL A 23 -8.67 6.09 -6.17
C VAL A 23 -10.06 6.53 -6.60
N GLN A 24 -10.73 7.32 -5.78
CA GLN A 24 -12.08 7.81 -6.09
C GLN A 24 -12.11 8.73 -7.31
N ARG A 25 -11.02 9.43 -7.58
CA ARG A 25 -10.90 10.30 -8.76
C ARG A 25 -10.59 9.54 -10.04
N LEU A 26 -9.74 8.51 -9.95
CA LEU A 26 -9.18 7.85 -11.13
C LEU A 26 -9.82 6.51 -11.48
N CYS A 27 -10.41 5.84 -10.51
CA CYS A 27 -10.82 4.45 -10.67
C CYS A 27 -12.33 4.30 -10.65
N ASP A 28 -12.87 3.69 -11.71
CA ASP A 28 -14.27 3.34 -11.78
C ASP A 28 -14.53 2.12 -10.89
N PRO A 29 -15.47 2.19 -9.93
CA PRO A 29 -15.79 1.04 -9.08
C PRO A 29 -16.17 -0.22 -9.86
N ALA A 30 -16.82 -0.07 -11.00
CA ALA A 30 -17.24 -1.20 -11.82
C ALA A 30 -16.10 -1.91 -12.55
N GLU A 31 -14.93 -1.25 -12.67
CA GLU A 31 -13.79 -1.76 -13.42
C GLU A 31 -12.56 -2.02 -12.55
N SER A 32 -12.70 -1.88 -11.24
CA SER A 32 -11.56 -1.91 -10.32
C SER A 32 -11.66 -3.01 -9.28
N ASP A 33 -10.61 -3.82 -9.18
CA ASP A 33 -10.43 -4.84 -8.15
C ASP A 33 -9.28 -4.37 -7.26
N ILE A 34 -9.62 -3.90 -6.06
CA ILE A 34 -8.69 -3.23 -5.16
C ILE A 34 -8.23 -4.15 -4.05
N THR A 35 -6.93 -4.17 -3.80
CA THR A 35 -6.35 -4.82 -2.62
C THR A 35 -5.55 -3.80 -1.84
N ILE A 36 -5.85 -3.66 -0.55
CA ILE A 36 -5.14 -2.78 0.36
C ILE A 36 -4.17 -3.63 1.16
N VAL A 37 -2.89 -3.26 1.17
CA VAL A 37 -1.85 -4.04 1.87
C VAL A 37 -1.09 -3.19 2.87
N LYS A 38 -0.67 -3.83 3.94
CA LYS A 38 0.28 -3.28 4.90
C LYS A 38 1.35 -4.32 5.17
N VAL A 39 2.61 -3.90 5.16
CA VAL A 39 3.75 -4.77 5.51
C VAL A 39 4.06 -4.58 6.99
N VAL A 40 4.10 -5.70 7.70
CA VAL A 40 4.47 -5.76 9.12
C VAL A 40 5.86 -6.38 9.20
N SER A 41 6.77 -5.71 9.93
CA SER A 41 8.13 -6.20 10.10
C SER A 41 8.16 -7.56 10.79
N ALA A 42 8.91 -8.49 10.20
CA ALA A 42 9.06 -9.86 10.68
C ALA A 42 10.53 -10.28 10.69
N GLN A 43 11.39 -9.49 11.32
CA GLN A 43 12.81 -9.79 11.48
C GLN A 43 13.02 -10.53 12.80
N LEU A 44 13.16 -11.87 12.74
CA LEU A 44 13.18 -12.74 13.92
C LEU A 44 14.30 -12.46 14.93
N TYR A 45 15.40 -11.87 14.50
CA TYR A 45 16.48 -11.49 15.44
C TYR A 45 16.32 -10.08 16.03
N ILE A 46 15.30 -9.34 15.59
CA ILE A 46 14.93 -8.03 16.12
C ILE A 46 13.58 -8.12 16.82
N ASN A 47 12.64 -8.85 16.24
CA ASN A 47 11.27 -8.98 16.74
C ASN A 47 11.03 -10.39 17.29
N SER A 48 10.37 -10.50 18.43
CA SER A 48 9.86 -11.77 18.90
C SER A 48 8.65 -12.21 18.08
N LEU A 49 8.34 -13.50 18.11
CA LEU A 49 7.14 -14.01 17.44
C LEU A 49 5.87 -13.35 17.98
N ASP A 50 5.82 -13.11 19.31
CA ASP A 50 4.67 -12.43 19.93
C ASP A 50 4.51 -11.01 19.45
N GLU A 51 5.61 -10.26 19.28
CA GLU A 51 5.58 -8.92 18.70
C GLU A 51 5.05 -8.93 17.28
N ILE A 52 5.55 -9.82 16.46
CA ILE A 52 5.13 -9.94 15.06
C ILE A 52 3.62 -10.22 15.00
N LYS A 53 3.15 -11.15 15.84
CA LYS A 53 1.73 -11.49 15.91
C LYS A 53 0.89 -10.29 16.33
N ARG A 54 1.29 -9.57 17.39
CA ARG A 54 0.56 -8.38 17.85
C ARG A 54 0.51 -7.31 16.77
N ASN A 55 1.63 -7.08 16.08
CA ASN A 55 1.69 -6.07 15.03
C ASN A 55 0.83 -6.45 13.82
N ALA A 56 0.78 -7.73 13.48
CA ALA A 56 -0.10 -8.24 12.42
C ALA A 56 -1.58 -8.07 12.81
N GLU A 57 -1.93 -8.35 14.06
CA GLU A 57 -3.30 -8.18 14.56
C GLU A 57 -3.74 -6.71 14.55
N LYS A 58 -2.84 -5.77 14.83
CA LYS A 58 -3.10 -4.34 14.75
C LYS A 58 -3.28 -3.85 13.31
N ALA A 59 -2.61 -4.47 12.38
CA ALA A 59 -2.67 -4.07 10.98
C ALA A 59 -4.05 -4.29 10.37
N GLN A 60 -4.75 -5.35 10.76
CA GLN A 60 -6.04 -5.66 10.17
C GLN A 60 -7.09 -4.56 10.40
N PRO A 61 -7.31 -4.03 11.62
CA PRO A 61 -8.23 -2.90 11.80
C PRO A 61 -7.84 -1.65 11.01
N GLU A 62 -6.55 -1.39 10.83
CA GLU A 62 -6.08 -0.28 10.01
C GLU A 62 -6.46 -0.46 8.54
N LEU A 63 -6.30 -1.67 8.01
CA LEU A 63 -6.71 -2.01 6.65
C LEU A 63 -8.23 -1.92 6.49
N ASP A 64 -8.97 -2.45 7.45
CA ASP A 64 -10.43 -2.42 7.43
C ASP A 64 -10.97 -0.99 7.44
N ALA A 65 -10.32 -0.08 8.18
CA ALA A 65 -10.70 1.32 8.22
C ALA A 65 -10.51 2.01 6.85
N VAL A 66 -9.44 1.67 6.13
CA VAL A 66 -9.23 2.19 4.78
C VAL A 66 -10.25 1.61 3.80
N ALA A 67 -10.52 0.32 3.89
CA ALA A 67 -11.51 -0.36 3.05
C ALA A 67 -12.90 0.27 3.21
N ALA A 68 -13.26 0.65 4.43
CA ALA A 68 -14.54 1.28 4.73
C ALA A 68 -14.72 2.65 4.03
N LEU A 69 -13.63 3.28 3.59
CA LEU A 69 -13.67 4.55 2.87
C LEU A 69 -13.94 4.40 1.36
N LEU A 70 -14.05 3.16 0.89
CA LEU A 70 -14.27 2.85 -0.52
C LEU A 70 -15.57 2.07 -0.73
N PRO A 71 -16.72 2.60 -0.29
CA PRO A 71 -18.00 1.93 -0.53
C PRO A 71 -18.29 1.84 -2.03
N GLY A 72 -18.86 0.72 -2.44
CA GLY A 72 -19.16 0.49 -3.86
C GLY A 72 -18.01 -0.10 -4.67
N TYR A 73 -16.79 -0.12 -4.12
CA TYR A 73 -15.64 -0.77 -4.75
C TYR A 73 -15.53 -2.21 -4.27
N GLN A 74 -14.99 -3.07 -5.12
CA GLN A 74 -14.57 -4.41 -4.73
C GLN A 74 -13.21 -4.28 -4.04
N VAL A 75 -13.15 -4.54 -2.73
CA VAL A 75 -11.95 -4.31 -1.92
C VAL A 75 -11.59 -5.54 -1.11
N LYS A 76 -10.34 -5.93 -1.17
CA LYS A 76 -9.73 -6.95 -0.30
C LYS A 76 -8.63 -6.32 0.52
N THR A 77 -8.28 -6.93 1.64
CA THR A 77 -7.20 -6.50 2.50
C THR A 77 -6.20 -7.64 2.69
N GLN A 78 -4.92 -7.30 2.83
CA GLN A 78 -3.88 -8.29 3.04
C GLN A 78 -2.77 -7.72 3.91
N VAL A 79 -2.47 -8.40 4.99
CA VAL A 79 -1.27 -8.13 5.80
C VAL A 79 -0.13 -8.95 5.22
N LEU A 80 0.99 -8.27 4.93
CA LEU A 80 2.21 -8.92 4.47
C LEU A 80 3.24 -8.91 5.59
N LEU A 81 3.99 -10.00 5.74
CA LEU A 81 5.06 -10.11 6.72
C LEU A 81 6.41 -10.16 6.01
N GLY A 82 7.35 -9.34 6.44
CA GLY A 82 8.67 -9.35 5.85
C GLY A 82 9.60 -8.28 6.41
N SER A 83 10.85 -8.32 6.00
CA SER A 83 11.89 -7.41 6.50
C SER A 83 12.07 -6.16 5.64
N ALA A 84 11.61 -6.19 4.40
CA ALA A 84 11.81 -5.12 3.43
C ALA A 84 10.47 -4.74 2.78
N PRO A 85 9.79 -3.69 3.28
CA PRO A 85 8.44 -3.35 2.81
C PRO A 85 8.31 -3.19 1.29
N GLY A 86 9.22 -2.48 0.66
CA GLY A 86 9.16 -2.30 -0.80
C GLY A 86 9.25 -3.62 -1.56
N ALA A 87 10.17 -4.49 -1.15
CA ALA A 87 10.35 -5.80 -1.78
C ALA A 87 9.13 -6.69 -1.60
N GLU A 88 8.53 -6.69 -0.41
CA GLU A 88 7.32 -7.47 -0.13
C GLU A 88 6.15 -7.02 -0.99
N ILE A 89 5.98 -5.71 -1.16
CA ILE A 89 4.92 -5.14 -1.98
C ILE A 89 5.11 -5.51 -3.45
N VAL A 90 6.32 -5.36 -3.99
CA VAL A 90 6.62 -5.69 -5.40
C VAL A 90 6.40 -7.17 -5.67
N GLU A 91 6.86 -8.04 -4.79
CA GLU A 91 6.68 -9.49 -4.93
C GLU A 91 5.18 -9.87 -4.90
N TYR A 92 4.43 -9.29 -3.97
CA TYR A 92 2.99 -9.52 -3.88
C TYR A 92 2.27 -9.03 -5.15
N ALA A 93 2.63 -7.85 -5.65
CA ALA A 93 2.06 -7.32 -6.88
C ALA A 93 2.33 -8.25 -8.08
N LYS A 94 3.53 -8.80 -8.15
CA LYS A 94 3.92 -9.74 -9.20
C LYS A 94 3.13 -11.04 -9.11
N GLU A 95 3.02 -11.62 -7.93
CA GLU A 95 2.30 -12.88 -7.70
C GLU A 95 0.81 -12.77 -7.98
N THR A 96 0.22 -11.61 -7.72
CA THR A 96 -1.23 -11.39 -7.87
C THR A 96 -1.63 -10.82 -9.22
N GLY A 97 -0.67 -10.53 -10.09
CA GLY A 97 -0.97 -9.94 -11.40
C GLY A 97 -1.52 -8.51 -11.29
N THR A 98 -1.00 -7.73 -10.36
CA THR A 98 -1.40 -6.34 -10.18
C THR A 98 -1.06 -5.51 -11.41
N ASP A 99 -2.00 -4.67 -11.84
CA ASP A 99 -1.83 -3.78 -12.99
C ASP A 99 -1.31 -2.40 -12.60
N MET A 100 -1.65 -1.94 -11.41
CA MET A 100 -1.32 -0.59 -10.94
C MET A 100 -1.14 -0.54 -9.43
N ILE A 101 -0.17 0.25 -8.99
CA ILE A 101 -0.01 0.60 -7.58
C ILE A 101 -0.32 2.08 -7.43
N ILE A 102 -1.15 2.42 -6.46
CA ILE A 102 -1.43 3.81 -6.08
C ILE A 102 -1.05 3.98 -4.61
N MET A 103 -0.16 4.91 -4.33
CA MET A 103 0.31 5.14 -2.96
C MET A 103 0.66 6.60 -2.71
N THR A 104 0.68 6.98 -1.45
CA THR A 104 1.12 8.30 -1.02
C THR A 104 2.44 8.15 -0.28
N ARG A 105 3.46 8.84 -0.76
CA ARG A 105 4.79 8.78 -0.17
C ARG A 105 4.88 9.58 1.12
N SER A 106 5.77 9.14 2.01
CA SER A 106 6.19 9.96 3.12
C SER A 106 7.14 11.05 2.63
N SER A 107 6.95 12.28 3.09
CA SER A 107 7.79 13.43 2.72
C SER A 107 8.53 13.98 3.91
N ARG A 108 9.12 13.10 4.69
CA ARG A 108 9.90 13.50 5.85
C ARG A 108 11.28 14.02 5.45
N GLY A 109 11.72 15.01 6.21
CA GLY A 109 13.07 15.59 6.07
C GLY A 109 13.11 16.80 5.15
N PRO A 110 14.24 17.53 5.16
CA PRO A 110 14.37 18.82 4.48
C PRO A 110 14.37 18.72 2.96
N LEU A 111 14.71 17.57 2.42
CA LEU A 111 14.78 17.37 0.96
C LEU A 111 13.51 16.78 0.36
N ARG A 112 12.53 16.44 1.18
CA ARG A 112 11.25 15.88 0.74
C ARG A 112 11.41 14.79 -0.32
N LYS A 113 12.32 13.87 -0.08
CA LYS A 113 12.64 12.78 -1.00
C LYS A 113 11.48 11.81 -1.13
N LEU A 114 11.51 11.04 -2.22
CA LEU A 114 10.50 10.05 -2.55
C LEU A 114 10.27 9.00 -1.43
N GLY A 115 11.26 8.75 -0.58
CA GLY A 115 11.19 7.73 0.46
C GLY A 115 11.66 6.36 -0.04
N SER A 116 12.09 5.50 0.88
CA SER A 116 12.69 4.21 0.54
C SER A 116 11.72 3.24 -0.10
N VAL A 117 10.49 3.16 0.41
CA VAL A 117 9.47 2.23 -0.11
C VAL A 117 9.07 2.63 -1.52
N ALA A 118 8.70 3.90 -1.73
CA ALA A 118 8.30 4.39 -3.04
C ALA A 118 9.44 4.27 -4.06
N THR A 119 10.67 4.59 -3.65
CA THR A 119 11.85 4.46 -4.51
C THR A 119 12.06 3.00 -4.95
N TYR A 120 11.96 2.07 -4.01
CA TYR A 120 12.10 0.65 -4.34
C TYR A 120 11.05 0.19 -5.35
N ILE A 121 9.78 0.54 -5.09
CA ILE A 121 8.67 0.15 -5.96
C ILE A 121 8.85 0.73 -7.37
N VAL A 122 9.15 2.00 -7.49
CA VAL A 122 9.34 2.65 -8.80
C VAL A 122 10.49 1.98 -9.58
N ARG A 123 11.58 1.63 -8.91
CA ARG A 123 12.73 0.99 -9.55
C ARG A 123 12.51 -0.45 -9.95
N ASN A 124 11.71 -1.19 -9.17
CA ASN A 124 11.63 -2.65 -9.30
C ASN A 124 10.30 -3.18 -9.85
N ALA A 125 9.28 -2.35 -9.95
CA ALA A 125 7.98 -2.74 -10.46
C ALA A 125 7.81 -2.34 -11.94
N SER A 126 8.72 -2.77 -12.81
CA SER A 126 8.72 -2.42 -14.23
C SER A 126 7.56 -3.06 -15.01
N PHE A 127 6.86 -4.01 -14.42
CA PHE A 127 5.78 -4.77 -15.03
C PHE A 127 4.39 -4.19 -14.78
N LEU A 128 4.29 -3.05 -14.08
CA LEU A 128 3.01 -2.39 -13.78
C LEU A 128 3.18 -0.87 -13.75
N ASP A 129 2.05 -0.16 -13.67
CA ASP A 129 2.06 1.29 -13.52
C ASP A 129 2.07 1.68 -12.05
N VAL A 130 2.79 2.73 -11.70
CA VAL A 130 2.89 3.21 -10.32
C VAL A 130 2.51 4.69 -10.28
N ILE A 131 1.54 5.01 -9.42
CA ILE A 131 1.19 6.40 -9.10
C ILE A 131 1.66 6.66 -7.67
N VAL A 132 2.58 7.59 -7.52
CA VAL A 132 3.09 8.01 -6.21
C VAL A 132 2.70 9.46 -6.00
N MET A 133 1.84 9.69 -5.00
CA MET A 133 1.39 11.02 -4.68
C MET A 133 2.19 11.62 -3.54
N ARG A 134 2.35 12.92 -3.57
CA ARG A 134 2.89 13.66 -2.44
C ARG A 134 1.86 13.69 -1.31
N GLU A 135 2.34 13.81 -0.09
CA GLU A 135 1.50 14.02 1.08
C GLU A 135 0.82 15.38 0.95
N GLU A 136 -0.47 15.44 1.32
CA GLU A 136 -1.22 16.68 1.28
C GLU A 136 -0.62 17.70 2.27
N GLY A 137 -0.47 18.95 1.83
CA GLY A 137 0.19 19.98 2.62
C GLY A 137 1.70 20.07 2.42
N ASP A 138 2.28 19.22 1.60
CA ASP A 138 3.68 19.33 1.19
C ASP A 138 3.87 20.53 0.27
N GLU A 139 4.77 21.40 0.65
CA GLU A 139 5.13 22.57 -0.15
C GLU A 139 6.61 22.59 -0.49
#